data_1323f8380e3f6d29dcab34045464e604
#
_entry.id   1323f8380e3f6d29dcab34045464e604
#
_cell.length_a   1.000
_cell.length_b   1.000
_cell.length_c   1.000
_cell.angle_alpha   90.00
_cell.angle_beta   90.00
_cell.angle_gamma   90.00
#
_symmetry.space_group_name_H-M   'P 1'
#
loop_
_entity.id
_entity.type
_entity.pdbx_description
1 polymer ?
#
loop_
_entity_poly.entity_id
_entity_poly.type
_entity_poly.pdbx_seq_one_letter_code
_entity_poly.pdbx_strand_id
1 'polypeptide(L)'
;LKPIVSVIVPTYNGENKIVKALESLERQTFRDFETIVVVDGSTDRTQTILKNRKFNLPSLKVIYQENKGRSGSRNRGAKEAQADLLLFLDDDMRLEEEGIAKHLAFHQSNKNPLLLMGAALEDVALMKTDIQRYRATLSRKWSTISEKTLKPLTKDNFFLMAANFSIPKKIFDTLEGFDEKLTDAEDYDLGKRAMEQEMPIYFDGTIIGWHDDFITCKSYIKRQQQYQKAHEKLKALYPERYAESQYNYTVPTGIKKLIYRFFAGHFWVNMIDGVNVLRIFPKILRYKIYDIIITANAIHFPLKY
;
A
#
# COMPACT_ATOMS: atom_id res chain seq x y z
N LEU A 1 -13.89 27.69 6.89
CA LEU A 1 -12.53 27.60 7.44
C LEU A 1 -11.71 26.66 6.58
N LYS A 2 -10.40 26.92 6.45
CA LYS A 2 -9.46 26.03 5.74
C LYS A 2 -9.29 24.75 6.57
N PRO A 3 -9.46 23.55 6.02
CA PRO A 3 -9.24 22.32 6.77
C PRO A 3 -7.77 22.16 7.17
N ILE A 4 -7.50 21.41 8.25
CA ILE A 4 -6.13 21.17 8.74
C ILE A 4 -5.50 19.98 8.00
N VAL A 5 -6.30 18.97 7.61
CA VAL A 5 -5.85 17.78 6.90
C VAL A 5 -6.69 17.57 5.64
N SER A 6 -6.07 17.28 4.51
CA SER A 6 -6.73 16.80 3.30
C SER A 6 -6.50 15.28 3.13
N VAL A 7 -7.56 14.49 3.29
CA VAL A 7 -7.52 13.04 3.05
C VAL A 7 -7.80 12.77 1.58
N ILE A 8 -6.86 12.17 0.88
CA ILE A 8 -6.92 11.89 -0.56
C ILE A 8 -7.15 10.40 -0.76
N VAL A 9 -8.27 10.05 -1.41
CA VAL A 9 -8.68 8.67 -1.65
C VAL A 9 -8.80 8.45 -3.16
N PRO A 10 -7.77 7.91 -3.84
CA PRO A 10 -7.89 7.51 -5.23
C PRO A 10 -8.74 6.23 -5.31
N THR A 11 -9.59 6.12 -6.34
CA THR A 11 -10.39 4.91 -6.56
C THR A 11 -10.54 4.58 -8.05
N TYR A 12 -10.35 3.32 -8.37
CA TYR A 12 -10.62 2.74 -9.69
C TYR A 12 -11.34 1.40 -9.53
N ASN A 13 -12.56 1.30 -10.05
CA ASN A 13 -13.42 0.15 -9.90
C ASN A 13 -13.55 -0.28 -8.41
N GLY A 14 -13.93 0.71 -7.58
CA GLY A 14 -13.99 0.60 -6.12
C GLY A 14 -15.39 0.31 -5.57
N GLU A 15 -16.36 -0.19 -6.37
CA GLU A 15 -17.76 -0.40 -5.94
C GLU A 15 -17.89 -1.25 -4.67
N ASN A 16 -16.98 -2.16 -4.42
CA ASN A 16 -16.97 -3.06 -3.27
C ASN A 16 -16.07 -2.59 -2.11
N LYS A 17 -15.36 -1.46 -2.27
CA LYS A 17 -14.31 -1.00 -1.36
C LYS A 17 -14.57 0.39 -0.79
N ILE A 18 -14.80 1.37 -1.67
CA ILE A 18 -14.83 2.81 -1.35
C ILE A 18 -15.79 3.17 -0.21
N VAL A 19 -16.92 2.47 -0.10
CA VAL A 19 -17.91 2.72 0.95
C VAL A 19 -17.31 2.51 2.33
N LYS A 20 -16.61 1.40 2.55
CA LYS A 20 -16.00 1.06 3.85
C LYS A 20 -14.87 2.02 4.21
N ALA A 21 -14.09 2.44 3.23
CA ALA A 21 -13.06 3.44 3.43
C ALA A 21 -13.67 4.77 3.90
N LEU A 22 -14.69 5.28 3.21
CA LEU A 22 -15.38 6.52 3.60
C LEU A 22 -16.11 6.41 4.94
N GLU A 23 -16.75 5.28 5.24
CA GLU A 23 -17.37 5.02 6.55
C GLU A 23 -16.31 5.02 7.68
N SER A 24 -15.08 4.63 7.42
CA SER A 24 -14.00 4.72 8.43
C SER A 24 -13.59 6.18 8.68
N LEU A 25 -13.68 7.03 7.66
CA LEU A 25 -13.44 8.46 7.79
C LEU A 25 -14.60 9.18 8.50
N GLU A 26 -15.83 8.70 8.37
CA GLU A 26 -16.98 9.21 9.15
C GLU A 26 -16.77 9.05 10.66
N ARG A 27 -16.10 7.99 11.08
CA ARG A 27 -15.84 7.66 12.49
C ARG A 27 -14.61 8.34 13.09
N GLN A 28 -13.86 9.15 12.31
CA GLN A 28 -12.68 9.82 12.83
C GLN A 28 -13.03 10.77 13.97
N THR A 29 -12.26 10.72 15.06
CA THR A 29 -12.38 11.59 16.23
C THR A 29 -11.98 13.04 15.92
N PHE A 30 -10.98 13.23 15.07
CA PHE A 30 -10.61 14.53 14.53
C PHE A 30 -11.52 14.90 13.38
N ARG A 31 -12.15 16.09 13.41
CA ARG A 31 -13.19 16.49 12.43
C ARG A 31 -12.81 17.67 11.53
N ASP A 32 -11.68 18.33 11.74
CA ASP A 32 -11.27 19.46 10.91
C ASP A 32 -10.42 18.98 9.70
N PHE A 33 -11.06 18.17 8.84
CA PHE A 33 -10.47 17.66 7.63
C PHE A 33 -11.44 17.70 6.44
N GLU A 34 -10.88 17.69 5.24
CA GLU A 34 -11.63 17.42 4.01
C GLU A 34 -11.27 16.03 3.45
N THR A 35 -12.20 15.44 2.73
CA THR A 35 -11.99 14.19 1.98
C THR A 35 -12.09 14.49 0.48
N ILE A 36 -11.08 14.10 -0.28
CA ILE A 36 -11.02 14.26 -1.73
C ILE A 36 -10.95 12.86 -2.35
N VAL A 37 -12.06 12.42 -2.94
CA VAL A 37 -12.13 11.16 -3.69
C VAL A 37 -11.85 11.44 -5.15
N VAL A 38 -10.85 10.77 -5.73
CA VAL A 38 -10.53 10.87 -7.17
C VAL A 38 -10.93 9.57 -7.85
N VAL A 39 -12.01 9.62 -8.64
CA VAL A 39 -12.53 8.49 -9.43
C VAL A 39 -11.80 8.47 -10.77
N ASP A 40 -10.89 7.52 -10.92
CA ASP A 40 -9.91 7.44 -12.02
C ASP A 40 -10.41 6.55 -13.17
N GLY A 41 -11.47 7.00 -13.87
CA GLY A 41 -12.00 6.28 -15.03
C GLY A 41 -12.71 4.97 -14.67
N SER A 42 -13.34 4.86 -13.49
CA SER A 42 -14.09 3.67 -13.09
C SER A 42 -15.22 3.34 -14.04
N THR A 43 -15.34 2.05 -14.40
CA THR A 43 -16.35 1.51 -15.32
C THR A 43 -17.44 0.69 -14.61
N ASP A 44 -17.27 0.46 -13.29
CA ASP A 44 -18.22 -0.21 -12.42
C ASP A 44 -19.21 0.78 -11.76
N ARG A 45 -19.93 0.37 -10.73
CA ARG A 45 -20.91 1.20 -10.01
C ARG A 45 -20.31 2.24 -9.06
N THR A 46 -18.98 2.41 -8.99
CA THR A 46 -18.30 3.36 -8.09
C THR A 46 -18.91 4.76 -8.18
N GLN A 47 -19.07 5.28 -9.41
CA GLN A 47 -19.65 6.63 -9.61
C GLN A 47 -21.09 6.72 -9.12
N THR A 48 -21.90 5.71 -9.41
CA THR A 48 -23.31 5.66 -8.98
C THR A 48 -23.41 5.64 -7.45
N ILE A 49 -22.57 4.86 -6.78
CA ILE A 49 -22.52 4.78 -5.32
C ILE A 49 -22.17 6.14 -4.72
N LEU A 50 -21.13 6.79 -5.21
CA LEU A 50 -20.67 8.09 -4.70
C LEU A 50 -21.66 9.23 -4.94
N LYS A 51 -22.46 9.16 -6.02
CA LYS A 51 -23.52 10.16 -6.31
C LYS A 51 -24.77 9.97 -5.45
N ASN A 52 -25.15 8.73 -5.16
CA ASN A 52 -26.42 8.42 -4.53
C ASN A 52 -26.33 8.26 -3.00
N ARG A 53 -25.15 7.95 -2.46
CA ARG A 53 -24.95 7.77 -1.03
C ARG A 53 -24.48 9.07 -0.39
N LYS A 54 -25.15 9.45 0.69
CA LYS A 54 -24.68 10.54 1.56
C LYS A 54 -23.73 9.98 2.62
N PHE A 55 -22.61 10.67 2.80
CA PHE A 55 -21.64 10.38 3.83
C PHE A 55 -21.60 11.52 4.85
N ASN A 56 -21.51 11.18 6.13
CA ASN A 56 -21.42 12.17 7.23
C ASN A 56 -19.95 12.63 7.43
N LEU A 57 -19.35 13.11 6.36
CA LEU A 57 -18.01 13.67 6.36
C LEU A 57 -18.05 15.19 6.55
N PRO A 58 -17.06 15.83 7.22
CA PRO A 58 -17.01 17.28 7.38
C PRO A 58 -17.02 18.02 6.05
N SER A 59 -16.28 17.47 5.07
CA SER A 59 -16.25 17.93 3.69
C SER A 59 -15.95 16.75 2.78
N LEU A 60 -16.69 16.56 1.71
CA LEU A 60 -16.46 15.55 0.68
C LEU A 60 -16.46 16.19 -0.70
N LYS A 61 -15.33 16.10 -1.39
CA LYS A 61 -15.18 16.49 -2.79
C LYS A 61 -14.93 15.23 -3.62
N VAL A 62 -15.75 15.00 -4.64
CA VAL A 62 -15.58 13.87 -5.58
C VAL A 62 -15.17 14.42 -6.93
N ILE A 63 -14.03 13.96 -7.45
CA ILE A 63 -13.45 14.36 -8.73
C ILE A 63 -13.51 13.16 -9.68
N TYR A 64 -14.00 13.38 -10.88
CA TYR A 64 -14.04 12.38 -11.93
C TYR A 64 -13.01 12.73 -13.00
N GLN A 65 -12.21 11.77 -13.42
CA GLN A 65 -11.22 11.94 -14.49
C GLN A 65 -11.13 10.68 -15.35
N GLU A 66 -10.53 10.81 -16.54
CA GLU A 66 -10.06 9.65 -17.31
C GLU A 66 -8.93 8.94 -16.56
N ASN A 67 -8.78 7.63 -16.78
CA ASN A 67 -7.79 6.82 -16.04
C ASN A 67 -6.36 7.32 -16.32
N LYS A 68 -5.72 7.81 -15.26
CA LYS A 68 -4.31 8.27 -15.23
C LYS A 68 -3.43 7.42 -14.30
N GLY A 69 -3.99 6.35 -13.76
CA GLY A 69 -3.31 5.48 -12.81
C GLY A 69 -3.16 6.09 -11.41
N ARG A 70 -2.52 5.33 -10.53
CA ARG A 70 -2.38 5.68 -9.10
C ARG A 70 -1.67 7.01 -8.87
N SER A 71 -0.54 7.23 -9.57
CA SER A 71 0.22 8.48 -9.48
C SER A 71 -0.63 9.69 -9.87
N GLY A 72 -1.26 9.65 -11.06
CA GLY A 72 -2.07 10.74 -11.55
C GLY A 72 -3.28 11.04 -10.68
N SER A 73 -3.91 10.01 -10.12
CA SER A 73 -5.06 10.19 -9.22
C SER A 73 -4.66 10.84 -7.89
N ARG A 74 -3.56 10.38 -7.28
CA ARG A 74 -3.05 10.97 -6.04
C ARG A 74 -2.55 12.39 -6.25
N ASN A 75 -1.82 12.66 -7.34
CA ASN A 75 -1.40 14.01 -7.69
C ASN A 75 -2.58 14.95 -7.93
N ARG A 76 -3.63 14.47 -8.60
CA ARG A 76 -4.86 15.24 -8.79
C ARG A 76 -5.51 15.59 -7.46
N GLY A 77 -5.62 14.64 -6.55
CA GLY A 77 -6.14 14.88 -5.20
C GLY A 77 -5.30 15.88 -4.42
N ALA A 78 -3.98 15.75 -4.45
CA ALA A 78 -3.05 16.67 -3.80
C ALA A 78 -3.14 18.09 -4.36
N LYS A 79 -3.33 18.24 -5.67
CA LYS A 79 -3.53 19.55 -6.32
C LYS A 79 -4.80 20.26 -5.84
N GLU A 80 -5.87 19.52 -5.63
CA GLU A 80 -7.18 20.02 -5.19
C GLU A 80 -7.28 20.21 -3.68
N ALA A 81 -6.28 19.73 -2.93
CA ALA A 81 -6.21 19.80 -1.47
C ALA A 81 -6.00 21.23 -0.98
N GLN A 82 -6.81 21.63 0.02
CA GLN A 82 -6.75 22.94 0.65
C GLN A 82 -5.87 22.94 1.90
N ALA A 83 -5.72 21.81 2.59
CA ALA A 83 -4.92 21.70 3.80
C ALA A 83 -3.41 21.72 3.54
N ASP A 84 -2.66 22.07 4.58
CA ASP A 84 -1.19 22.03 4.54
C ASP A 84 -0.62 20.63 4.83
N LEU A 85 -1.44 19.72 5.36
CA LEU A 85 -1.09 18.32 5.57
C LEU A 85 -1.93 17.43 4.65
N LEU A 86 -1.27 16.63 3.81
CA LEU A 86 -1.89 15.61 2.97
C LEU A 86 -1.85 14.27 3.69
N LEU A 87 -2.95 13.52 3.65
CA LEU A 87 -3.05 12.13 4.06
C LEU A 87 -3.57 11.30 2.88
N PHE A 88 -2.74 10.42 2.33
CA PHE A 88 -3.14 9.48 1.30
C PHE A 88 -3.68 8.21 1.96
N LEU A 89 -4.84 7.76 1.50
CA LEU A 89 -5.51 6.55 1.97
C LEU A 89 -6.06 5.79 0.77
N ASP A 90 -5.74 4.51 0.63
CA ASP A 90 -6.28 3.71 -0.48
C ASP A 90 -7.77 3.38 -0.26
N ASP A 91 -8.52 3.13 -1.33
CA ASP A 91 -9.98 2.91 -1.30
C ASP A 91 -10.39 1.58 -0.66
N ASP A 92 -9.44 0.71 -0.34
CA ASP A 92 -9.61 -0.55 0.40
C ASP A 92 -9.03 -0.51 1.83
N MET A 93 -8.72 0.69 2.32
CA MET A 93 -8.24 0.91 3.68
C MET A 93 -9.34 1.45 4.59
N ARG A 94 -9.52 0.83 5.75
CA ARG A 94 -10.36 1.34 6.85
C ARG A 94 -9.45 1.90 7.93
N LEU A 95 -9.38 3.21 8.06
CA LEU A 95 -8.54 3.88 9.06
C LEU A 95 -9.19 3.77 10.45
N GLU A 96 -8.42 3.45 11.50
CA GLU A 96 -8.93 3.48 12.87
C GLU A 96 -9.33 4.89 13.30
N GLU A 97 -10.25 5.00 14.27
CA GLU A 97 -10.96 6.24 14.63
C GLU A 97 -10.05 7.41 15.05
N GLU A 98 -8.86 7.12 15.55
CA GLU A 98 -7.84 8.12 15.89
C GLU A 98 -6.78 8.33 14.81
N GLY A 99 -6.91 7.69 13.65
CA GLY A 99 -5.86 7.67 12.64
C GLY A 99 -5.47 9.05 12.13
N ILE A 100 -6.43 9.90 11.77
CA ILE A 100 -6.15 11.30 11.34
C ILE A 100 -5.52 12.09 12.48
N ALA A 101 -6.05 11.96 13.71
CA ALA A 101 -5.52 12.66 14.89
C ALA A 101 -4.06 12.29 15.16
N LYS A 102 -3.70 11.01 15.06
CA LYS A 102 -2.33 10.52 15.27
C LYS A 102 -1.37 11.02 14.19
N HIS A 103 -1.76 10.99 12.90
CA HIS A 103 -0.98 11.57 11.82
C HIS A 103 -0.71 13.06 12.10
N LEU A 104 -1.75 13.82 12.41
CA LEU A 104 -1.64 15.25 12.69
C LEU A 104 -0.73 15.53 13.91
N ALA A 105 -0.95 14.84 15.02
CA ALA A 105 -0.18 15.00 16.26
C ALA A 105 1.32 14.75 16.02
N PHE A 106 1.65 13.75 15.20
CA PHE A 106 3.04 13.47 14.84
C PHE A 106 3.69 14.64 14.10
N HIS A 107 3.03 15.19 13.06
CA HIS A 107 3.54 16.35 12.32
C HIS A 107 3.63 17.61 13.17
N GLN A 108 2.70 17.82 14.11
CA GLN A 108 2.74 18.94 15.04
C GLN A 108 3.88 18.84 16.07
N SER A 109 4.22 17.63 16.49
CA SER A 109 5.30 17.38 17.46
C SER A 109 6.69 17.48 16.85
N ASN A 110 6.81 17.43 15.52
CA ASN A 110 8.08 17.46 14.80
C ASN A 110 8.19 18.73 13.96
N LYS A 111 9.18 19.58 14.27
CA LYS A 111 9.41 20.84 13.55
C LYS A 111 10.05 20.65 12.15
N ASN A 112 10.71 19.52 11.91
CA ASN A 112 11.35 19.24 10.64
C ASN A 112 10.34 18.67 9.64
N PRO A 113 10.48 18.98 8.34
CA PRO A 113 9.68 18.34 7.29
C PRO A 113 9.95 16.83 7.28
N LEU A 114 8.91 16.03 7.33
CA LEU A 114 9.02 14.59 7.42
C LEU A 114 7.86 13.89 6.70
N LEU A 115 8.08 12.62 6.41
CA LEU A 115 7.11 11.73 5.84
C LEU A 115 6.71 10.70 6.92
N LEU A 116 5.41 10.44 7.08
CA LEU A 116 4.91 9.49 8.08
C LEU A 116 3.99 8.45 7.43
N MET A 117 4.32 7.19 7.63
CA MET A 117 3.44 6.07 7.31
C MET A 117 2.80 5.49 8.55
N GLY A 118 1.52 5.13 8.45
CA GLY A 118 0.85 4.21 9.35
C GLY A 118 0.94 2.77 8.86
N ALA A 119 0.47 1.83 9.68
CA ALA A 119 0.38 0.43 9.32
C ALA A 119 -0.77 0.15 8.34
N ALA A 120 -0.56 -0.80 7.44
CA ALA A 120 -1.60 -1.44 6.64
C ALA A 120 -1.66 -2.91 7.05
N LEU A 121 -2.68 -3.28 7.83
CA LEU A 121 -2.85 -4.61 8.41
C LEU A 121 -4.12 -5.27 7.89
N GLU A 122 -4.08 -6.56 7.70
CA GLU A 122 -5.29 -7.34 7.44
C GLU A 122 -5.99 -7.71 8.75
N ASP A 123 -7.31 -7.50 8.79
CA ASP A 123 -8.15 -7.92 9.92
C ASP A 123 -8.31 -9.44 9.93
N VAL A 124 -7.61 -10.12 10.83
CA VAL A 124 -7.59 -11.58 10.93
C VAL A 124 -8.98 -12.17 11.16
N ALA A 125 -9.89 -11.43 11.82
CA ALA A 125 -11.26 -11.87 12.05
C ALA A 125 -12.06 -12.01 10.74
N LEU A 126 -11.73 -11.24 9.71
CA LEU A 126 -12.36 -11.28 8.41
C LEU A 126 -11.71 -12.30 7.44
N MET A 127 -10.56 -12.87 7.80
CA MET A 127 -9.81 -13.78 6.92
C MET A 127 -10.48 -15.16 6.83
N LYS A 128 -10.95 -15.52 5.63
CA LYS A 128 -11.65 -16.78 5.35
C LYS A 128 -10.71 -17.93 5.03
N THR A 129 -9.58 -17.64 4.37
CA THR A 129 -8.63 -18.66 3.89
C THR A 129 -7.31 -18.63 4.64
N ASP A 130 -6.54 -19.71 4.57
CA ASP A 130 -5.25 -19.81 5.25
C ASP A 130 -4.18 -18.94 4.60
N ILE A 131 -4.25 -18.74 3.26
CA ILE A 131 -3.33 -17.83 2.55
C ILE A 131 -3.56 -16.37 2.97
N GLN A 132 -4.80 -15.96 3.24
CA GLN A 132 -5.10 -14.64 3.79
C GLN A 132 -4.50 -14.48 5.19
N ARG A 133 -4.63 -15.49 6.07
CA ARG A 133 -4.00 -15.47 7.40
C ARG A 133 -2.48 -15.47 7.34
N TYR A 134 -1.90 -16.15 6.36
CA TYR A 134 -0.46 -16.07 6.08
C TYR A 134 -0.05 -14.65 5.73
N ARG A 135 -0.76 -13.98 4.82
CA ARG A 135 -0.50 -12.58 4.45
C ARG A 135 -0.62 -11.66 5.66
N ALA A 136 -1.67 -11.79 6.44
CA ALA A 136 -1.86 -11.02 7.69
C ALA A 136 -0.71 -11.23 8.70
N THR A 137 -0.15 -12.45 8.75
CA THR A 137 1.03 -12.73 9.60
C THR A 137 2.28 -11.99 9.10
N LEU A 138 2.45 -11.88 7.78
CA LEU A 138 3.56 -11.11 7.19
C LEU A 138 3.41 -9.62 7.47
N SER A 139 2.25 -9.03 7.21
CA SER A 139 2.01 -7.60 7.44
C SER A 139 2.23 -7.21 8.90
N ARG A 140 1.72 -8.04 9.83
CA ARG A 140 1.93 -7.81 11.26
C ARG A 140 3.41 -7.90 11.64
N LYS A 141 4.16 -8.85 11.08
CA LYS A 141 5.61 -8.96 11.32
C LYS A 141 6.36 -7.72 10.85
N TRP A 142 5.98 -7.15 9.73
CA TRP A 142 6.57 -5.89 9.23
C TRP A 142 6.27 -4.71 10.16
N SER A 143 5.05 -4.62 10.68
CA SER A 143 4.62 -3.55 11.58
C SER A 143 5.35 -3.58 12.93
N THR A 144 5.64 -4.76 13.47
CA THR A 144 6.31 -4.90 14.77
C THR A 144 7.80 -4.55 14.75
N ILE A 145 8.44 -4.47 13.57
CA ILE A 145 9.85 -4.10 13.47
C ILE A 145 10.10 -2.66 13.94
N SER A 146 9.10 -1.79 13.88
CA SER A 146 9.22 -0.37 14.23
C SER A 146 8.56 0.05 15.55
N GLU A 147 7.82 -0.84 16.23
CA GLU A 147 7.04 -0.49 17.42
C GLU A 147 7.88 -0.07 18.64
N LYS A 148 9.17 -0.41 18.72
CA LYS A 148 9.98 -0.20 19.94
C LYS A 148 10.60 1.19 20.10
N THR A 149 10.82 1.90 19.03
CA THR A 149 11.29 3.30 19.04
C THR A 149 11.00 3.94 17.69
N LEU A 150 10.22 5.01 17.70
CA LEU A 150 9.92 5.77 16.50
C LEU A 150 11.21 6.47 16.02
N LYS A 151 11.93 5.82 15.13
CA LYS A 151 13.16 6.34 14.51
C LYS A 151 12.94 6.50 13.00
N PRO A 152 13.62 7.47 12.37
CA PRO A 152 13.58 7.57 10.92
C PRO A 152 14.15 6.30 10.28
N LEU A 153 13.56 5.90 9.17
CA LEU A 153 14.06 4.81 8.36
C LEU A 153 15.43 5.20 7.76
N THR A 154 16.28 4.20 7.56
CA THR A 154 17.61 4.37 6.97
C THR A 154 17.60 3.98 5.49
N LYS A 155 18.66 4.31 4.76
CA LYS A 155 18.84 3.91 3.35
C LYS A 155 18.74 2.40 3.14
N ASP A 156 19.13 1.60 4.14
CA ASP A 156 19.15 0.14 4.04
C ASP A 156 17.80 -0.51 4.30
N ASN A 157 16.88 0.19 4.99
CA ASN A 157 15.59 -0.38 5.40
C ASN A 157 14.39 0.50 5.05
N PHE A 158 14.58 1.55 4.24
CA PHE A 158 13.46 2.40 3.89
C PHE A 158 12.45 1.67 2.99
N PHE A 159 11.22 2.02 3.20
CA PHE A 159 10.10 1.74 2.31
C PHE A 159 9.16 2.93 2.36
N LEU A 160 8.33 3.10 1.37
CA LEU A 160 7.18 4.00 1.42
C LEU A 160 5.96 3.26 0.89
N MET A 161 4.84 3.50 1.53
CA MET A 161 3.55 2.86 1.23
C MET A 161 2.47 3.94 1.27
N ALA A 162 1.93 4.29 0.11
CA ALA A 162 0.96 5.38 0.00
C ALA A 162 -0.45 5.02 0.49
N ALA A 163 -0.67 3.77 0.95
CA ALA A 163 -1.98 3.30 1.40
C ALA A 163 -2.46 3.91 2.72
N ASN A 164 -1.52 4.39 3.57
CA ASN A 164 -1.78 5.08 4.85
C ASN A 164 -0.56 5.97 5.14
N PHE A 165 -0.52 7.15 4.51
CA PHE A 165 0.69 7.96 4.43
C PHE A 165 0.38 9.45 4.49
N SER A 166 1.09 10.19 5.34
CA SER A 166 0.96 11.65 5.42
C SER A 166 2.27 12.39 5.17
N ILE A 167 2.13 13.56 4.55
CA ILE A 167 3.22 14.44 4.14
C ILE A 167 2.74 15.88 4.11
N PRO A 168 3.52 16.88 4.59
CA PRO A 168 3.21 18.29 4.38
C PRO A 168 3.12 18.59 2.88
N LYS A 169 2.06 19.31 2.46
CA LYS A 169 1.81 19.64 1.06
C LYS A 169 3.02 20.31 0.40
N LYS A 170 3.65 21.25 1.10
CA LYS A 170 4.87 21.94 0.62
C LYS A 170 5.99 20.95 0.29
N ILE A 171 6.17 19.91 1.10
CA ILE A 171 7.20 18.87 0.88
C ILE A 171 6.82 17.99 -0.30
N PHE A 172 5.53 17.60 -0.39
CA PHE A 172 5.03 16.86 -1.55
C PHE A 172 5.27 17.62 -2.86
N ASP A 173 4.99 18.92 -2.87
CA ASP A 173 5.22 19.79 -4.03
C ASP A 173 6.73 19.96 -4.33
N THR A 174 7.61 20.09 -3.30
CA THR A 174 9.07 20.12 -3.48
C THR A 174 9.61 18.82 -4.08
N LEU A 175 9.02 17.70 -3.71
CA LEU A 175 9.33 16.38 -4.29
C LEU A 175 8.67 16.15 -5.66
N GLU A 176 7.95 17.12 -6.21
CA GLU A 176 7.22 17.04 -7.50
C GLU A 176 6.13 15.96 -7.53
N GLY A 177 5.62 15.57 -6.36
CA GLY A 177 4.57 14.56 -6.23
C GLY A 177 4.99 13.14 -6.64
N PHE A 178 4.01 12.32 -7.00
CA PHE A 178 4.26 10.98 -7.55
C PHE A 178 4.62 11.06 -9.03
N ASP A 179 5.59 10.28 -9.48
CA ASP A 179 5.95 10.23 -10.91
C ASP A 179 4.86 9.49 -11.73
N GLU A 180 4.20 10.24 -12.61
CA GLU A 180 3.10 9.72 -13.46
C GLU A 180 3.56 8.77 -14.58
N LYS A 181 4.87 8.64 -14.82
CA LYS A 181 5.42 7.63 -15.73
C LYS A 181 5.40 6.23 -15.11
N LEU A 182 5.22 6.15 -13.78
CA LEU A 182 5.17 4.91 -13.03
C LEU A 182 3.74 4.42 -12.87
N THR A 183 3.51 3.18 -13.23
CA THR A 183 2.20 2.51 -13.05
C THR A 183 2.11 1.76 -11.72
N ASP A 184 3.24 1.56 -11.06
CA ASP A 184 3.42 0.90 -9.76
C ASP A 184 4.78 1.32 -9.19
N ALA A 185 5.01 1.13 -7.87
CA ALA A 185 6.21 1.58 -7.14
C ALA A 185 6.45 3.11 -7.16
N GLU A 186 5.40 3.89 -7.43
CA GLU A 186 5.42 5.35 -7.38
C GLU A 186 5.68 5.88 -5.97
N ASP A 187 5.21 5.15 -4.97
CA ASP A 187 5.45 5.43 -3.56
C ASP A 187 6.91 5.15 -3.17
N TYR A 188 7.46 4.03 -3.60
CA TYR A 188 8.89 3.72 -3.40
C TYR A 188 9.78 4.79 -4.04
N ASP A 189 9.46 5.27 -5.25
CA ASP A 189 10.19 6.35 -5.92
C ASP A 189 10.10 7.67 -5.13
N LEU A 190 8.91 8.05 -4.66
CA LEU A 190 8.74 9.24 -3.82
C LEU A 190 9.59 9.15 -2.55
N GLY A 191 9.59 7.99 -1.89
CA GLY A 191 10.43 7.73 -0.72
C GLY A 191 11.92 7.83 -1.03
N LYS A 192 12.37 7.30 -2.17
CA LYS A 192 13.77 7.39 -2.61
C LYS A 192 14.19 8.84 -2.83
N ARG A 193 13.36 9.65 -3.52
CA ARG A 193 13.61 11.10 -3.71
C ARG A 193 13.65 11.87 -2.39
N ALA A 194 12.79 11.51 -1.44
CA ALA A 194 12.82 12.10 -0.10
C ALA A 194 14.13 11.77 0.64
N MET A 195 14.57 10.52 0.60
CA MET A 195 15.83 10.09 1.21
C MET A 195 17.06 10.73 0.57
N GLU A 196 17.05 10.99 -0.74
CA GLU A 196 18.12 11.70 -1.45
C GLU A 196 18.22 13.18 -1.02
N GLN A 197 17.11 13.78 -0.57
CA GLN A 197 17.06 15.13 -0.02
C GLN A 197 17.13 15.15 1.52
N GLU A 198 17.58 14.05 2.13
CA GLU A 198 17.75 13.90 3.59
C GLU A 198 16.46 14.15 4.39
N MET A 199 15.30 13.99 3.74
CA MET A 199 14.01 14.10 4.42
C MET A 199 13.70 12.81 5.19
N PRO A 200 13.47 12.87 6.52
CA PRO A 200 13.25 11.69 7.32
C PRO A 200 11.88 11.06 7.02
N ILE A 201 11.90 9.75 6.86
CA ILE A 201 10.70 8.91 6.70
C ILE A 201 10.51 8.11 7.98
N TYR A 202 9.30 8.19 8.54
CA TYR A 202 8.93 7.46 9.74
C TYR A 202 7.84 6.43 9.44
N PHE A 203 7.83 5.37 10.23
CA PHE A 203 6.75 4.41 10.25
C PHE A 203 6.23 4.26 11.68
N ASP A 204 4.95 4.56 11.89
CA ASP A 204 4.27 4.38 13.18
C ASP A 204 3.25 3.23 13.06
N GLY A 205 3.62 2.06 13.60
CA GLY A 205 2.77 0.87 13.63
C GLY A 205 1.49 1.01 14.46
N THR A 206 1.36 2.07 15.28
CA THR A 206 0.15 2.35 16.07
C THR A 206 -0.92 3.11 15.32
N ILE A 207 -0.59 3.64 14.13
CA ILE A 207 -1.56 4.29 13.23
C ILE A 207 -2.10 3.22 12.28
N ILE A 208 -3.12 2.50 12.70
CA ILE A 208 -3.60 1.32 11.99
C ILE A 208 -4.63 1.69 10.93
N GLY A 209 -4.37 1.25 9.70
CA GLY A 209 -5.34 1.09 8.64
C GLY A 209 -5.58 -0.39 8.37
N TRP A 210 -6.84 -0.83 8.40
CA TRP A 210 -7.23 -2.20 8.07
C TRP A 210 -7.41 -2.34 6.56
N HIS A 211 -6.59 -3.19 5.95
CA HIS A 211 -6.56 -3.42 4.51
C HIS A 211 -7.52 -4.57 4.13
N ASP A 212 -8.57 -4.25 3.41
CA ASP A 212 -9.61 -5.20 3.00
C ASP A 212 -9.27 -5.91 1.67
N ASP A 213 -8.00 -6.26 1.45
CA ASP A 213 -7.54 -7.04 0.29
C ASP A 213 -7.58 -8.55 0.60
N PHE A 214 -8.62 -9.22 0.09
CA PHE A 214 -8.85 -10.66 0.29
C PHE A 214 -8.15 -11.47 -0.80
N ILE A 215 -6.84 -11.65 -0.65
CA ILE A 215 -5.99 -12.33 -1.62
C ILE A 215 -6.31 -13.81 -1.80
N THR A 216 -5.97 -14.33 -3.01
CA THR A 216 -5.70 -15.73 -3.29
C THR A 216 -4.20 -15.93 -3.50
N CYS A 217 -3.70 -17.18 -3.46
CA CYS A 217 -2.31 -17.48 -3.79
C CYS A 217 -1.96 -16.99 -5.21
N LYS A 218 -2.87 -17.21 -6.16
CA LYS A 218 -2.75 -16.75 -7.54
C LYS A 218 -2.66 -15.22 -7.63
N SER A 219 -3.56 -14.48 -6.98
CA SER A 219 -3.56 -13.01 -7.02
C SER A 219 -2.30 -12.45 -6.37
N TYR A 220 -1.85 -13.05 -5.28
CA TYR A 220 -0.65 -12.62 -4.57
C TYR A 220 0.63 -12.85 -5.40
N ILE A 221 0.77 -14.00 -6.08
CA ILE A 221 1.87 -14.25 -7.02
C ILE A 221 1.86 -13.20 -8.13
N LYS A 222 0.70 -12.94 -8.73
CA LYS A 222 0.53 -11.90 -9.76
C LYS A 222 1.00 -10.53 -9.27
N ARG A 223 0.64 -10.16 -8.03
CA ARG A 223 1.05 -8.90 -7.41
C ARG A 223 2.58 -8.83 -7.21
N GLN A 224 3.21 -9.93 -6.77
CA GLN A 224 4.67 -9.98 -6.66
C GLN A 224 5.38 -9.82 -8.01
N GLN A 225 4.82 -10.42 -9.09
CA GLN A 225 5.35 -10.22 -10.45
C GLN A 225 5.18 -8.77 -10.93
N GLN A 226 4.09 -8.10 -10.57
CA GLN A 226 3.88 -6.69 -10.88
C GLN A 226 4.92 -5.81 -10.18
N TYR A 227 5.17 -6.05 -8.89
CA TYR A 227 6.24 -5.35 -8.15
C TYR A 227 7.61 -5.53 -8.79
N GLN A 228 7.96 -6.77 -9.17
CA GLN A 228 9.24 -7.01 -9.86
C GLN A 228 9.35 -6.19 -11.15
N LYS A 229 8.34 -6.24 -12.01
CA LYS A 229 8.30 -5.45 -13.26
C LYS A 229 8.36 -3.94 -13.01
N ALA A 230 7.70 -3.45 -11.95
CA ALA A 230 7.75 -2.05 -11.58
C ALA A 230 9.18 -1.61 -11.19
N HIS A 231 9.88 -2.42 -10.40
CA HIS A 231 11.27 -2.14 -10.06
C HIS A 231 12.23 -2.26 -11.25
N GLU A 232 12.00 -3.18 -12.18
CA GLU A 232 12.74 -3.25 -13.45
C GLU A 232 12.51 -1.97 -14.28
N LYS A 233 11.27 -1.48 -14.32
CA LYS A 233 10.93 -0.21 -15.00
C LYS A 233 11.59 0.99 -14.33
N LEU A 234 11.62 1.06 -13.00
CA LEU A 234 12.34 2.10 -12.24
C LEU A 234 13.83 2.14 -12.63
N LYS A 235 14.50 0.99 -12.67
CA LYS A 235 15.89 0.90 -13.11
C LYS A 235 16.10 1.34 -14.55
N ALA A 236 15.18 1.01 -15.44
CA ALA A 236 15.27 1.40 -16.83
C ALA A 236 15.07 2.92 -17.04
N LEU A 237 14.16 3.53 -16.26
CA LEU A 237 13.88 4.97 -16.34
C LEU A 237 14.95 5.81 -15.62
N TYR A 238 15.47 5.32 -14.50
CA TYR A 238 16.38 6.07 -13.61
C TYR A 238 17.58 5.20 -13.18
N PRO A 239 18.47 4.79 -14.12
CA PRO A 239 19.52 3.81 -13.85
C PRO A 239 20.50 4.26 -12.74
N GLU A 240 20.84 5.54 -12.68
CA GLU A 240 21.76 6.07 -11.66
C GLU A 240 21.15 6.01 -10.26
N ARG A 241 19.86 6.37 -10.11
CA ARG A 241 19.15 6.35 -8.81
C ARG A 241 18.96 4.94 -8.28
N TYR A 242 18.76 3.96 -9.15
CA TYR A 242 18.40 2.59 -8.80
C TYR A 242 19.48 1.55 -9.11
N ALA A 243 20.74 1.95 -9.33
CA ALA A 243 21.88 1.06 -9.57
C ALA A 243 22.03 0.00 -8.45
N GLU A 244 21.94 0.43 -7.20
CA GLU A 244 22.08 -0.40 -6.00
C GLU A 244 20.72 -0.83 -5.41
N SER A 245 19.73 -1.11 -6.25
CA SER A 245 18.42 -1.52 -5.76
C SER A 245 18.47 -2.86 -5.01
N GLN A 246 17.88 -2.90 -3.82
CA GLN A 246 17.71 -4.13 -3.01
C GLN A 246 16.84 -5.21 -3.67
N TYR A 247 16.16 -4.91 -4.78
CA TYR A 247 15.33 -5.84 -5.55
C TYR A 247 16.11 -6.60 -6.63
N ASN A 248 17.37 -6.97 -6.33
CA ASN A 248 18.16 -7.85 -7.17
C ASN A 248 17.97 -9.31 -6.74
N TYR A 249 17.12 -10.03 -7.45
CA TYR A 249 16.91 -11.45 -7.17
C TYR A 249 18.03 -12.30 -7.77
N THR A 250 18.78 -13.00 -6.91
CA THR A 250 19.79 -13.97 -7.36
C THR A 250 19.12 -15.22 -7.90
N VAL A 251 19.61 -15.71 -9.05
CA VAL A 251 19.14 -16.98 -9.61
C VAL A 251 19.56 -18.11 -8.67
N PRO A 252 18.62 -18.96 -8.21
CA PRO A 252 18.95 -20.06 -7.31
C PRO A 252 19.81 -21.12 -8.05
N THR A 253 20.78 -21.68 -7.35
CA THR A 253 21.65 -22.74 -7.86
C THR A 253 21.54 -24.01 -7.00
N GLY A 254 22.06 -25.13 -7.47
CA GLY A 254 22.16 -26.40 -6.73
C GLY A 254 20.79 -26.88 -6.21
N ILE A 255 20.77 -27.40 -4.99
CA ILE A 255 19.60 -27.97 -4.32
C ILE A 255 18.47 -26.94 -4.21
N LYS A 256 18.79 -25.69 -3.94
CA LYS A 256 17.80 -24.61 -3.85
C LYS A 256 17.02 -24.44 -5.15
N LYS A 257 17.69 -24.54 -6.31
CA LYS A 257 17.04 -24.50 -7.62
C LYS A 257 16.07 -25.68 -7.80
N LEU A 258 16.45 -26.89 -7.38
CA LEU A 258 15.60 -28.07 -7.47
C LEU A 258 14.36 -27.94 -6.60
N ILE A 259 14.49 -27.42 -5.36
CA ILE A 259 13.37 -27.15 -4.47
C ILE A 259 12.39 -26.18 -5.11
N TYR A 260 12.86 -25.02 -5.59
CA TYR A 260 11.99 -24.05 -6.24
C TYR A 260 11.33 -24.61 -7.50
N ARG A 261 12.07 -25.40 -8.32
CA ARG A 261 11.51 -26.04 -9.51
C ARG A 261 10.42 -27.05 -9.18
N PHE A 262 10.57 -27.83 -8.10
CA PHE A 262 9.53 -28.75 -7.61
C PHE A 262 8.25 -28.02 -7.21
N PHE A 263 8.37 -26.86 -6.55
CA PHE A 263 7.22 -26.06 -6.12
C PHE A 263 6.73 -25.05 -7.18
N ALA A 264 7.38 -24.99 -8.35
CA ALA A 264 6.90 -24.19 -9.47
C ALA A 264 5.78 -24.92 -10.22
N GLY A 265 4.70 -24.21 -10.53
CA GLY A 265 3.59 -24.72 -11.34
C GLY A 265 2.21 -24.48 -10.75
N HIS A 266 1.22 -24.50 -11.64
CA HIS A 266 -0.19 -24.24 -11.29
C HIS A 266 -0.74 -25.22 -10.26
N PHE A 267 -0.23 -26.44 -10.19
CA PHE A 267 -0.68 -27.46 -9.24
C PHE A 267 -0.61 -26.95 -7.79
N TRP A 268 0.53 -26.43 -7.37
CA TRP A 268 0.74 -25.95 -6.00
C TRP A 268 -0.10 -24.72 -5.69
N VAL A 269 -0.23 -23.81 -6.65
CA VAL A 269 -1.02 -22.58 -6.51
C VAL A 269 -2.51 -22.92 -6.36
N ASN A 270 -3.04 -23.76 -7.26
CA ASN A 270 -4.44 -24.17 -7.24
C ASN A 270 -4.77 -25.00 -5.98
N MET A 271 -3.82 -25.81 -5.51
CA MET A 271 -3.98 -26.55 -4.27
C MET A 271 -4.13 -25.62 -3.05
N ILE A 272 -3.35 -24.53 -2.97
CA ILE A 272 -3.49 -23.56 -1.86
C ILE A 272 -4.83 -22.83 -1.95
N ASP A 273 -5.26 -22.44 -3.15
CA ASP A 273 -6.49 -21.68 -3.36
C ASP A 273 -7.76 -22.56 -3.28
N GLY A 274 -7.62 -23.87 -3.48
CA GLY A 274 -8.70 -24.86 -3.40
C GLY A 274 -8.68 -25.67 -2.10
N VAL A 275 -8.59 -26.99 -2.25
CA VAL A 275 -8.44 -27.91 -1.10
C VAL A 275 -7.01 -27.87 -0.59
N ASN A 276 -6.78 -27.02 0.39
CA ASN A 276 -5.44 -26.76 0.93
C ASN A 276 -4.94 -27.93 1.80
N VAL A 277 -4.43 -28.98 1.17
CA VAL A 277 -3.88 -30.15 1.89
C VAL A 277 -2.66 -29.83 2.75
N LEU A 278 -1.97 -28.71 2.51
CA LEU A 278 -0.84 -28.28 3.36
C LEU A 278 -1.27 -27.93 4.78
N ARG A 279 -2.57 -27.79 5.04
CA ARG A 279 -3.11 -27.55 6.39
C ARG A 279 -2.88 -28.70 7.36
N ILE A 280 -2.50 -29.89 6.88
CA ILE A 280 -2.05 -31.01 7.74
C ILE A 280 -0.73 -30.69 8.46
N PHE A 281 0.10 -29.79 7.90
CA PHE A 281 1.35 -29.39 8.51
C PHE A 281 1.16 -28.31 9.58
N PRO A 282 2.03 -28.28 10.63
CA PRO A 282 2.06 -27.18 11.57
C PRO A 282 2.22 -25.81 10.87
N LYS A 283 1.60 -24.75 11.42
CA LYS A 283 1.55 -23.42 10.84
C LYS A 283 2.93 -22.90 10.37
N ILE A 284 3.96 -23.09 11.22
CA ILE A 284 5.32 -22.59 10.91
C ILE A 284 5.88 -23.24 9.64
N LEU A 285 5.76 -24.57 9.52
CA LEU A 285 6.26 -25.29 8.35
C LEU A 285 5.43 -24.96 7.10
N ARG A 286 4.10 -24.94 7.24
CA ARG A 286 3.18 -24.62 6.16
C ARG A 286 3.44 -23.24 5.57
N TYR A 287 3.67 -22.24 6.40
CA TYR A 287 3.94 -20.88 5.94
C TYR A 287 5.31 -20.74 5.26
N LYS A 288 6.32 -21.52 5.68
CA LYS A 288 7.58 -21.65 4.92
C LYS A 288 7.38 -22.27 3.55
N ILE A 289 6.50 -23.27 3.44
CA ILE A 289 6.15 -23.87 2.14
C ILE A 289 5.43 -22.84 1.25
N TYR A 290 4.53 -22.01 1.81
CA TYR A 290 3.90 -20.91 1.05
C TYR A 290 4.93 -19.92 0.54
N ASP A 291 5.91 -19.51 1.36
CA ASP A 291 7.00 -18.63 0.93
C ASP A 291 7.75 -19.22 -0.27
N ILE A 292 8.05 -20.52 -0.22
CA ILE A 292 8.75 -21.22 -1.32
C ILE A 292 7.88 -21.25 -2.57
N ILE A 293 6.60 -21.63 -2.48
CA ILE A 293 5.67 -21.69 -3.61
C ILE A 293 5.50 -20.32 -4.24
N ILE A 294 5.25 -19.28 -3.44
CA ILE A 294 5.06 -17.92 -3.93
C ILE A 294 6.35 -17.42 -4.61
N THR A 295 7.50 -17.57 -3.97
CA THR A 295 8.81 -17.16 -4.52
C THR A 295 9.15 -17.92 -5.79
N ALA A 296 8.90 -19.23 -5.82
CA ALA A 296 9.13 -20.05 -7.01
C ALA A 296 8.32 -19.53 -8.21
N ASN A 297 7.03 -19.25 -8.00
CA ASN A 297 6.09 -18.93 -9.07
C ASN A 297 6.02 -17.42 -9.41
N ALA A 298 6.45 -16.57 -8.52
CA ALA A 298 6.53 -15.12 -8.78
C ALA A 298 7.88 -14.73 -9.40
N ILE A 299 8.98 -15.28 -8.90
CA ILE A 299 10.33 -14.76 -9.13
C ILE A 299 11.19 -15.70 -9.99
N HIS A 300 11.37 -16.96 -9.54
CA HIS A 300 12.37 -17.85 -10.14
C HIS A 300 11.87 -18.61 -11.37
N PHE A 301 10.61 -18.99 -11.38
CA PHE A 301 9.93 -19.69 -12.47
C PHE A 301 8.54 -19.08 -12.68
N PRO A 302 8.47 -17.81 -13.13
CA PRO A 302 7.22 -17.05 -13.13
C PRO A 302 6.15 -17.73 -13.98
N LEU A 303 4.98 -17.93 -13.36
CA LEU A 303 3.81 -18.45 -14.06
C LEU A 303 3.21 -17.35 -14.94
N LYS A 304 2.82 -17.75 -16.15
CA LYS A 304 2.03 -16.90 -17.05
C LYS A 304 0.54 -17.04 -16.67
N TYR A 305 -0.12 -15.91 -16.43
CA TYR A 305 -1.54 -15.80 -16.11
C TYR A 305 -2.27 -14.91 -17.11
#